data_8d13d94bed9cb8fc43dceab454478cbd
#
_entry.id   8d13d94bed9cb8fc43dceab454478cbd
#
_cell.length_a   1.000
_cell.length_b   1.000
_cell.length_c   1.000
_cell.angle_alpha   90.00
_cell.angle_beta   90.00
_cell.angle_gamma   90.00
#
_symmetry.space_group_name_H-M   'P 1'
#
loop_
_entity.id
_entity.type
_entity.pdbx_description
1 polymer ?
#
loop_
_entity_poly.entity_id
_entity_poly.type
_entity_poly.pdbx_seq_one_letter_code
_entity_poly.pdbx_strand_id
1 'polypeptide(L)'
;MANTSADIYRQMDDEYGDKMEHLFGPGLMSWPEDCDSSRLYMFSSNLKQTLTLTEPEVPHIMTGYENVLGKYNHAFKWLDGLWEVKDIIPKFHTKDVYMMVLYNAETDTYDMVEKQAAENLTEKFGYSYNTDTMDSLNVGDHIGDTALYKSTSYDEHMNYRMGRNANVMYITDNATIEDAIKVRKGWADKVNTVEVDEVKVHVNSNDILLNLFGDKDHYQAFPEIGDMVKDCTVCGVRRVNLSHVLYDFQENNLSTIMDTDTEYVAPKNSRIYDIDIYYNGDEDFPDNVFYSQLKKYYDMECEYANRIVDWARTIKASGSKYSPQVSYYLARFKRYNDREYKWKNNDKAFANLIIIFHTKADVTLQEGFKLTGRYGDKGIISNITDCDAPNSPNRNTAEAMAKQVVESALEGVDLSEDDKNKMRSNVVVVEDCDMPYLDDGTVVDIELNSSGAIRRLAKKHQLTLNHENCWKLSL
;
A
#
# COMPACT_ATOMS: atom_id res chain seq x y z
N MET A 1 -25.59 -7.21 -16.69
CA MET A 1 -24.80 -6.48 -17.69
C MET A 1 -23.84 -5.62 -16.91
N ALA A 2 -22.54 -5.77 -17.08
CA ALA A 2 -21.60 -4.87 -16.42
C ALA A 2 -21.87 -3.45 -16.94
N ASN A 3 -22.20 -2.56 -16.04
CA ASN A 3 -22.38 -1.15 -16.41
C ASN A 3 -21.07 -0.66 -17.02
N THR A 4 -21.12 -0.16 -18.22
CA THR A 4 -19.97 0.50 -18.83
C THR A 4 -19.68 1.81 -18.07
N SER A 5 -18.45 2.30 -18.13
CA SER A 5 -18.10 3.60 -17.54
C SER A 5 -19.07 4.70 -18.01
N ALA A 6 -19.54 4.63 -19.27
CA ALA A 6 -20.51 5.57 -19.81
C ALA A 6 -21.90 5.46 -19.14
N ASP A 7 -22.34 4.26 -18.77
CA ASP A 7 -23.60 4.07 -18.07
C ASP A 7 -23.53 4.57 -16.63
N ILE A 8 -22.37 4.38 -15.99
CA ILE A 8 -22.08 4.92 -14.66
C ILE A 8 -22.13 6.45 -14.70
N TYR A 9 -21.46 7.09 -15.65
CA TYR A 9 -21.47 8.55 -15.79
C TYR A 9 -22.89 9.10 -16.05
N ARG A 10 -23.69 8.43 -16.89
CA ARG A 10 -25.09 8.83 -17.12
C ARG A 10 -25.94 8.75 -15.86
N GLN A 11 -25.80 7.65 -15.09
CA GLN A 11 -26.53 7.51 -13.83
C GLN A 11 -26.12 8.57 -12.81
N MET A 12 -24.82 8.91 -12.76
CA MET A 12 -24.33 9.98 -11.90
C MET A 12 -24.85 11.35 -12.35
N ASP A 13 -24.88 11.59 -13.64
CA ASP A 13 -25.39 12.84 -14.24
C ASP A 13 -26.90 13.00 -14.00
N ASP A 14 -27.68 11.93 -14.18
CA ASP A 14 -29.12 11.91 -13.90
C ASP A 14 -29.44 12.11 -12.41
N GLU A 15 -28.59 11.58 -11.49
CA GLU A 15 -28.82 11.63 -10.04
C GLU A 15 -28.32 12.95 -9.41
N TYR A 16 -27.25 13.52 -9.94
CA TYR A 16 -26.55 14.67 -9.33
C TYR A 16 -26.42 15.89 -10.26
N GLY A 17 -26.68 15.73 -11.55
CA GLY A 17 -26.68 16.80 -12.56
C GLY A 17 -25.36 17.56 -12.68
N ASP A 18 -25.42 18.80 -13.14
CA ASP A 18 -24.27 19.67 -13.41
C ASP A 18 -23.28 19.87 -12.21
N LYS A 19 -23.64 19.38 -11.02
CA LYS A 19 -22.78 19.48 -9.83
C LYS A 19 -21.59 18.52 -9.87
N MET A 20 -21.63 17.50 -10.69
CA MET A 20 -20.60 16.45 -10.73
C MET A 20 -19.26 16.89 -11.32
N GLU A 21 -19.27 17.79 -12.31
CA GLU A 21 -18.02 18.25 -12.95
C GLU A 21 -17.07 18.98 -12.00
N HIS A 22 -17.59 19.43 -10.86
CA HIS A 22 -16.85 20.24 -9.89
C HIS A 22 -16.53 19.53 -8.57
N LEU A 23 -16.98 18.27 -8.36
CA LEU A 23 -17.16 17.76 -7.00
C LEU A 23 -16.08 16.82 -6.47
N PHE A 24 -15.15 16.28 -7.26
CA PHE A 24 -14.27 15.25 -6.73
C PHE A 24 -13.42 15.69 -5.52
N GLY A 25 -12.91 16.87 -5.48
CA GLY A 25 -12.22 17.38 -4.26
C GLY A 25 -13.20 18.10 -3.33
N PRO A 26 -13.83 19.18 -3.80
CA PRO A 26 -14.74 19.99 -2.98
C PRO A 26 -15.95 19.25 -2.42
N GLY A 27 -16.44 18.23 -3.12
CA GLY A 27 -17.58 17.42 -2.65
C GLY A 27 -17.29 16.59 -1.38
N LEU A 28 -16.03 16.32 -1.10
CA LEU A 28 -15.57 15.64 0.12
C LEU A 28 -15.22 16.63 1.24
N MET A 29 -15.34 17.92 1.01
CA MET A 29 -15.10 18.97 2.00
C MET A 29 -16.44 19.45 2.56
N SER A 30 -16.59 19.45 3.89
CA SER A 30 -17.76 20.06 4.52
C SER A 30 -17.70 21.58 4.38
N TRP A 31 -18.85 22.20 4.08
CA TRP A 31 -18.99 23.64 3.90
C TRP A 31 -17.97 24.28 2.93
N PRO A 32 -17.88 23.76 1.70
CA PRO A 32 -16.90 24.25 0.73
C PRO A 32 -17.12 25.72 0.35
N GLU A 33 -18.36 26.22 0.42
CA GLU A 33 -18.74 27.59 0.17
C GLU A 33 -18.21 28.60 1.19
N ASP A 34 -17.86 28.13 2.38
CA ASP A 34 -17.28 28.93 3.45
C ASP A 34 -15.73 28.90 3.42
N CYS A 35 -15.15 28.14 2.51
CA CYS A 35 -13.72 27.98 2.37
C CYS A 35 -13.18 28.90 1.26
N ASP A 36 -11.97 29.41 1.49
CA ASP A 36 -11.27 30.16 0.42
C ASP A 36 -11.00 29.26 -0.79
N SER A 37 -11.18 29.83 -1.99
CA SER A 37 -10.99 29.08 -3.24
C SER A 37 -9.60 28.45 -3.39
N SER A 38 -8.56 29.10 -2.85
CA SER A 38 -7.22 28.56 -2.85
C SER A 38 -7.10 27.33 -1.96
N ARG A 39 -7.83 27.25 -0.85
CA ARG A 39 -7.89 26.08 0.04
C ARG A 39 -8.65 24.92 -0.57
N LEU A 40 -9.74 25.17 -1.28
CA LEU A 40 -10.44 24.17 -2.09
C LEU A 40 -9.51 23.54 -3.12
N TYR A 41 -8.76 24.37 -3.82
CA TYR A 41 -7.77 23.90 -4.80
C TYR A 41 -6.64 23.09 -4.14
N MET A 42 -6.13 23.57 -3.00
CA MET A 42 -5.08 22.86 -2.25
C MET A 42 -5.57 21.51 -1.77
N PHE A 43 -6.78 21.38 -1.25
CA PHE A 43 -7.34 20.10 -0.84
C PHE A 43 -7.46 19.14 -2.03
N SER A 44 -8.02 19.58 -3.14
CA SER A 44 -8.15 18.76 -4.35
C SER A 44 -6.79 18.29 -4.87
N SER A 45 -5.78 19.18 -4.83
CA SER A 45 -4.41 18.85 -5.20
C SER A 45 -3.75 17.86 -4.20
N ASN A 46 -3.94 18.08 -2.91
CA ASN A 46 -3.43 17.18 -1.88
C ASN A 46 -4.09 15.79 -1.97
N LEU A 47 -5.41 15.73 -2.17
CA LEU A 47 -6.14 14.48 -2.36
C LEU A 47 -5.59 13.68 -3.54
N LYS A 48 -5.16 14.37 -4.60
CA LYS A 48 -4.52 13.74 -5.76
C LYS A 48 -3.18 13.08 -5.42
N GLN A 49 -2.48 13.56 -4.41
CA GLN A 49 -1.14 13.11 -4.01
C GLN A 49 -1.15 12.19 -2.80
N THR A 50 -2.31 11.95 -2.18
CA THR A 50 -2.40 11.10 -0.99
C THR A 50 -2.24 9.63 -1.33
N LEU A 51 -1.58 8.89 -0.43
CA LEU A 51 -1.49 7.44 -0.47
C LEU A 51 -2.79 6.81 0.04
N THR A 52 -3.13 5.66 -0.49
CA THR A 52 -4.22 4.85 0.04
C THR A 52 -3.73 4.12 1.29
N LEU A 53 -4.43 4.29 2.40
CA LEU A 53 -4.11 3.58 3.63
C LEU A 53 -4.63 2.14 3.58
N THR A 54 -3.98 1.24 4.32
CA THR A 54 -4.44 -0.15 4.49
C THR A 54 -5.74 -0.21 5.28
N GLU A 55 -5.86 0.63 6.31
CA GLU A 55 -7.03 0.71 7.19
C GLU A 55 -7.54 2.15 7.34
N PRO A 56 -8.09 2.74 6.28
CA PRO A 56 -8.66 4.09 6.36
C PRO A 56 -9.99 4.08 7.13
N GLU A 57 -10.38 5.22 7.67
CA GLU A 57 -11.64 5.43 8.40
C GLU A 57 -12.58 6.37 7.63
N VAL A 58 -13.88 6.17 7.84
CA VAL A 58 -14.89 7.12 7.36
C VAL A 58 -14.75 8.42 8.16
N PRO A 59 -14.77 9.59 7.51
CA PRO A 59 -14.75 10.86 8.22
C PRO A 59 -15.92 10.98 9.21
N HIS A 60 -15.69 11.54 10.40
CA HIS A 60 -16.75 11.75 11.38
C HIS A 60 -17.88 12.65 10.85
N ILE A 61 -17.54 13.67 10.05
CA ILE A 61 -18.52 14.46 9.33
C ILE A 61 -18.48 14.10 7.85
N MET A 62 -19.54 13.46 7.39
CA MET A 62 -19.72 13.07 6.00
C MET A 62 -20.48 14.16 5.25
N THR A 63 -20.12 14.37 3.99
CA THR A 63 -20.81 15.27 3.08
C THR A 63 -21.96 14.56 2.35
N GLY A 64 -21.97 13.21 2.39
CA GLY A 64 -22.83 12.37 1.56
C GLY A 64 -22.18 11.97 0.23
N TYR A 65 -21.16 12.69 -0.19
CA TYR A 65 -20.44 12.37 -1.43
C TYR A 65 -19.60 11.11 -1.31
N GLU A 66 -19.17 10.78 -0.10
CA GLU A 66 -18.47 9.52 0.23
C GLU A 66 -19.28 8.30 -0.21
N ASN A 67 -20.59 8.32 0.03
CA ASN A 67 -21.49 7.24 -0.38
C ASN A 67 -21.69 7.19 -1.90
N VAL A 68 -21.78 8.35 -2.54
CA VAL A 68 -21.88 8.44 -4.00
C VAL A 68 -20.67 7.80 -4.66
N LEU A 69 -19.46 8.14 -4.22
CA LEU A 69 -18.24 7.55 -4.74
C LEU A 69 -18.21 6.03 -4.54
N GLY A 70 -18.56 5.54 -3.36
CA GLY A 70 -18.57 4.13 -3.05
C GLY A 70 -19.54 3.33 -3.90
N LYS A 71 -20.74 3.89 -4.17
CA LYS A 71 -21.75 3.25 -5.01
C LYS A 71 -21.23 2.90 -6.42
N TYR A 72 -20.33 3.73 -6.95
CA TYR A 72 -19.85 3.60 -8.33
C TYR A 72 -18.43 3.06 -8.47
N ASN A 73 -17.61 3.16 -7.43
CA ASN A 73 -16.16 2.88 -7.51
C ASN A 73 -15.65 1.80 -6.55
N HIS A 74 -16.52 1.16 -5.73
CA HIS A 74 -16.07 0.23 -4.69
C HIS A 74 -15.49 -1.08 -5.24
N ALA A 75 -15.82 -1.46 -6.47
CA ALA A 75 -15.37 -2.70 -7.07
C ALA A 75 -14.83 -2.49 -8.48
N PHE A 76 -13.65 -3.02 -8.76
CA PHE A 76 -13.01 -2.96 -10.08
C PHE A 76 -13.27 -4.21 -10.91
N LYS A 77 -13.47 -5.35 -10.27
CA LYS A 77 -13.83 -6.61 -10.93
C LYS A 77 -14.95 -7.26 -10.15
N TRP A 78 -16.14 -7.19 -10.69
CA TRP A 78 -17.31 -7.87 -10.15
C TRP A 78 -17.60 -9.13 -10.96
N LEU A 79 -17.91 -10.23 -10.30
CA LEU A 79 -18.42 -11.45 -10.91
C LEU A 79 -19.93 -11.53 -10.70
N ASP A 80 -20.69 -11.41 -11.81
CA ASP A 80 -22.14 -11.62 -11.80
C ASP A 80 -22.43 -13.10 -12.05
N GLY A 81 -23.38 -13.67 -11.29
CA GLY A 81 -23.77 -15.06 -11.42
C GLY A 81 -22.75 -16.05 -10.84
N LEU A 82 -22.94 -17.33 -11.11
CA LEU A 82 -22.15 -18.41 -10.53
C LEU A 82 -21.03 -18.84 -11.46
N TRP A 83 -19.80 -18.75 -10.98
CA TRP A 83 -18.60 -19.15 -11.71
C TRP A 83 -17.92 -20.35 -11.04
N GLU A 84 -17.50 -21.32 -11.83
CA GLU A 84 -16.69 -22.44 -11.39
C GLU A 84 -15.21 -22.17 -11.64
N VAL A 85 -14.36 -22.47 -10.67
CA VAL A 85 -12.90 -22.40 -10.79
C VAL A 85 -12.40 -23.63 -11.54
N LYS A 86 -11.98 -23.46 -12.79
CA LYS A 86 -11.49 -24.56 -13.64
C LYS A 86 -10.02 -24.88 -13.40
N ASP A 87 -9.19 -23.90 -13.11
CA ASP A 87 -7.79 -24.10 -12.76
C ASP A 87 -7.26 -22.89 -11.97
N ILE A 88 -6.23 -23.14 -11.15
CA ILE A 88 -5.43 -22.15 -10.45
C ILE A 88 -3.97 -22.46 -10.78
N ILE A 89 -3.32 -21.54 -11.50
CA ILE A 89 -1.97 -21.70 -12.00
C ILE A 89 -1.05 -20.78 -11.20
N PRO A 90 -0.30 -21.27 -10.20
CA PRO A 90 0.63 -20.46 -9.44
C PRO A 90 1.89 -20.14 -10.26
N LYS A 91 2.44 -18.92 -10.13
CA LYS A 91 3.65 -18.50 -10.84
C LYS A 91 4.90 -19.18 -10.29
N PHE A 92 5.09 -19.16 -8.98
CA PHE A 92 6.28 -19.73 -8.33
C PHE A 92 5.92 -20.70 -7.20
N HIS A 93 4.88 -21.48 -7.42
CA HIS A 93 4.32 -22.39 -6.41
C HIS A 93 3.85 -21.70 -5.13
N THR A 94 3.63 -20.38 -5.19
CA THR A 94 3.12 -19.55 -4.09
C THR A 94 1.68 -19.15 -4.36
N LYS A 95 0.97 -18.70 -3.31
CA LYS A 95 -0.35 -18.07 -3.45
C LYS A 95 -0.26 -16.56 -3.68
N ASP A 96 0.94 -16.01 -3.76
CA ASP A 96 1.14 -14.58 -3.95
C ASP A 96 0.71 -14.16 -5.35
N VAL A 97 1.19 -14.88 -6.37
CA VAL A 97 0.85 -14.60 -7.78
C VAL A 97 0.36 -15.87 -8.46
N TYR A 98 -0.86 -15.81 -9.00
CA TYR A 98 -1.42 -16.91 -9.78
C TYR A 98 -2.44 -16.43 -10.82
N MET A 99 -2.69 -17.28 -11.82
CA MET A 99 -3.76 -17.12 -12.79
C MET A 99 -4.92 -18.06 -12.43
N MET A 100 -6.13 -17.53 -12.30
CA MET A 100 -7.35 -18.29 -12.09
C MET A 100 -8.16 -18.36 -13.39
N VAL A 101 -8.59 -19.55 -13.78
CA VAL A 101 -9.44 -19.79 -14.93
C VAL A 101 -10.87 -20.04 -14.43
N LEU A 102 -11.80 -19.22 -14.87
CA LEU A 102 -13.20 -19.23 -14.45
C LEU A 102 -14.13 -19.60 -15.59
N TYR A 103 -15.19 -20.34 -15.28
CA TYR A 103 -16.24 -20.69 -16.23
C TYR A 103 -17.63 -20.47 -15.64
N ASN A 104 -18.47 -19.75 -16.37
CA ASN A 104 -19.87 -19.56 -16.04
C ASN A 104 -20.74 -20.46 -16.96
N ALA A 105 -21.39 -21.45 -16.37
CA ALA A 105 -22.19 -22.41 -17.10
C ALA A 105 -23.51 -21.85 -17.65
N GLU A 106 -24.09 -20.83 -17.00
CA GLU A 106 -25.35 -20.21 -17.43
C GLU A 106 -25.17 -19.40 -18.72
N THR A 107 -24.05 -18.69 -18.83
CA THR A 107 -23.76 -17.84 -19.98
C THR A 107 -22.85 -18.49 -21.01
N ASP A 108 -22.33 -19.68 -20.72
CA ASP A 108 -21.29 -20.39 -21.47
C ASP A 108 -20.10 -19.48 -21.77
N THR A 109 -19.53 -18.90 -20.68
CA THR A 109 -18.48 -17.89 -20.79
C THR A 109 -17.27 -18.24 -19.93
N TYR A 110 -16.07 -18.16 -20.49
CA TYR A 110 -14.81 -18.24 -19.77
C TYR A 110 -14.23 -16.86 -19.45
N ASP A 111 -13.58 -16.76 -18.31
CA ASP A 111 -12.75 -15.60 -17.92
C ASP A 111 -11.42 -16.07 -17.31
N MET A 112 -10.42 -15.22 -17.38
CA MET A 112 -9.11 -15.45 -16.75
C MET A 112 -8.78 -14.23 -15.88
N VAL A 113 -8.36 -14.48 -14.65
CA VAL A 113 -8.09 -13.45 -13.65
C VAL A 113 -6.71 -13.69 -13.06
N GLU A 114 -5.81 -12.75 -13.23
CA GLU A 114 -4.49 -12.75 -12.58
C GLU A 114 -4.61 -12.10 -11.19
N LYS A 115 -4.15 -12.79 -10.16
CA LYS A 115 -3.97 -12.24 -8.82
C LYS A 115 -2.50 -11.96 -8.58
N GLN A 116 -2.20 -10.81 -7.99
CA GLN A 116 -0.87 -10.45 -7.51
C GLN A 116 -0.87 -10.29 -5.98
N ALA A 117 0.30 -10.43 -5.35
CA ALA A 117 0.43 -10.32 -3.90
C ALA A 117 0.21 -8.91 -3.36
N ALA A 118 0.43 -7.92 -4.21
CA ALA A 118 0.25 -6.52 -3.88
C ALA A 118 -0.14 -5.73 -5.14
N GLU A 119 -0.90 -4.69 -4.93
CA GLU A 119 -1.26 -3.70 -5.93
C GLU A 119 -0.73 -2.34 -5.51
N ASN A 120 -0.47 -1.47 -6.48
CA ASN A 120 -0.01 -0.13 -6.19
C ASN A 120 -1.12 0.69 -5.51
N LEU A 121 -0.95 0.92 -4.22
CA LEU A 121 -1.87 1.72 -3.39
C LEU A 121 -1.56 3.22 -3.42
N THR A 122 -0.59 3.67 -4.22
CA THR A 122 -0.25 5.09 -4.38
C THR A 122 -1.28 5.84 -5.23
N GLU A 123 -2.07 5.15 -6.01
CA GLU A 123 -3.19 5.72 -6.75
C GLU A 123 -4.30 6.18 -5.78
N LYS A 124 -5.04 7.20 -6.18
CA LYS A 124 -6.09 7.84 -5.36
C LYS A 124 -7.14 6.88 -4.82
N PHE A 125 -7.41 5.84 -5.57
CA PHE A 125 -8.41 4.83 -5.33
C PHE A 125 -7.76 3.45 -5.32
N GLY A 126 -6.60 3.31 -4.75
CA GLY A 126 -5.91 2.04 -4.65
C GLY A 126 -6.89 0.90 -4.33
N TYR A 127 -6.63 -0.27 -4.84
CA TYR A 127 -7.48 -1.43 -4.64
C TYR A 127 -6.67 -2.61 -4.12
N SER A 128 -7.37 -3.56 -3.52
CA SER A 128 -6.81 -4.82 -3.06
C SER A 128 -7.62 -5.98 -3.61
N TYR A 129 -6.99 -7.13 -3.71
CA TYR A 129 -7.71 -8.38 -3.96
C TYR A 129 -8.55 -8.75 -2.74
N ASN A 130 -9.66 -9.42 -2.96
CA ASN A 130 -10.41 -10.07 -1.90
C ASN A 130 -9.69 -11.35 -1.50
N THR A 131 -8.61 -11.22 -0.72
CA THR A 131 -7.71 -12.32 -0.38
C THR A 131 -8.41 -13.43 0.39
N ASP A 132 -9.33 -13.09 1.29
CA ASP A 132 -10.07 -14.07 2.08
C ASP A 132 -10.87 -15.02 1.18
N THR A 133 -11.47 -14.48 0.12
CA THR A 133 -12.21 -15.28 -0.87
C THR A 133 -11.26 -15.98 -1.83
N MET A 134 -10.32 -15.24 -2.44
CA MET A 134 -9.49 -15.79 -3.53
C MET A 134 -8.51 -16.85 -3.04
N ASP A 135 -7.89 -16.65 -1.86
CA ASP A 135 -6.88 -17.58 -1.31
C ASP A 135 -7.49 -18.86 -0.71
N SER A 136 -8.81 -18.86 -0.43
CA SER A 136 -9.54 -20.05 0.03
C SER A 136 -10.04 -20.94 -1.11
N LEU A 137 -10.07 -20.45 -2.35
CA LEU A 137 -10.59 -21.18 -3.50
C LEU A 137 -9.69 -22.34 -3.93
N ASN A 138 -10.34 -23.42 -4.36
CA ASN A 138 -9.70 -24.57 -4.97
C ASN A 138 -10.35 -24.85 -6.33
N VAL A 139 -9.69 -25.68 -7.12
CA VAL A 139 -10.25 -26.14 -8.42
C VAL A 139 -11.55 -26.91 -8.17
N GLY A 140 -12.60 -26.55 -8.89
CA GLY A 140 -13.95 -27.10 -8.75
C GLY A 140 -14.86 -26.31 -7.81
N ASP A 141 -14.33 -25.34 -7.05
CA ASP A 141 -15.16 -24.48 -6.21
C ASP A 141 -15.97 -23.49 -7.05
N HIS A 142 -17.07 -23.05 -6.47
CA HIS A 142 -17.96 -22.07 -7.10
C HIS A 142 -17.91 -20.76 -6.37
N ILE A 143 -17.82 -19.68 -7.13
CA ILE A 143 -17.79 -18.31 -6.64
C ILE A 143 -18.81 -17.48 -7.42
N GLY A 144 -19.55 -16.61 -6.74
CA GLY A 144 -20.54 -15.78 -7.40
C GLY A 144 -20.90 -14.54 -6.64
N ASP A 145 -21.47 -13.57 -7.36
CA ASP A 145 -21.95 -12.28 -6.85
C ASP A 145 -20.97 -11.60 -5.89
N THR A 146 -19.71 -11.53 -6.29
CA THR A 146 -18.65 -10.97 -5.46
C THR A 146 -17.70 -10.07 -6.23
N ALA A 147 -17.09 -9.13 -5.51
CA ALA A 147 -15.98 -8.34 -6.02
C ALA A 147 -14.66 -9.08 -5.81
N LEU A 148 -13.98 -9.47 -6.88
CA LEU A 148 -12.63 -10.04 -6.80
C LEU A 148 -11.59 -8.97 -6.43
N TYR A 149 -11.72 -7.76 -6.98
CA TYR A 149 -10.92 -6.60 -6.63
C TYR A 149 -11.84 -5.54 -6.03
N LYS A 150 -11.48 -5.06 -4.86
CA LYS A 150 -12.17 -3.96 -4.18
C LYS A 150 -11.17 -2.91 -3.73
N SER A 151 -11.58 -1.66 -3.73
CA SER A 151 -10.77 -0.60 -3.15
C SER A 151 -10.81 -0.66 -1.62
N THR A 152 -9.64 -0.58 -0.98
CA THR A 152 -9.54 -0.41 0.48
C THR A 152 -10.07 0.93 0.95
N SER A 153 -10.19 1.90 0.02
CA SER A 153 -10.74 3.23 0.29
C SER A 153 -12.26 3.24 0.51
N TYR A 154 -12.94 2.08 0.49
CA TYR A 154 -14.38 2.01 0.73
C TYR A 154 -14.69 0.99 1.82
N ASP A 155 -15.67 1.29 2.66
CA ASP A 155 -16.15 0.39 3.69
C ASP A 155 -17.21 -0.59 3.18
N GLU A 156 -17.73 -1.45 4.07
CA GLU A 156 -18.78 -2.42 3.76
C GLU A 156 -20.11 -1.76 3.38
N HIS A 157 -20.31 -0.50 3.78
CA HIS A 157 -21.48 0.30 3.44
C HIS A 157 -21.26 1.17 2.20
N MET A 158 -20.16 0.95 1.46
CA MET A 158 -19.75 1.69 0.27
C MET A 158 -19.45 3.17 0.53
N ASN A 159 -19.09 3.56 1.75
CA ASN A 159 -18.65 4.90 2.03
C ASN A 159 -17.15 5.06 1.72
N TYR A 160 -16.78 6.15 1.06
CA TYR A 160 -15.39 6.47 0.81
C TYR A 160 -14.68 6.86 2.11
N ARG A 161 -13.57 6.17 2.38
CA ARG A 161 -12.70 6.38 3.53
C ARG A 161 -11.47 7.15 3.12
N MET A 162 -11.33 8.36 3.64
CA MET A 162 -10.29 9.29 3.17
C MET A 162 -8.94 9.16 3.85
N GLY A 163 -8.91 8.74 5.11
CA GLY A 163 -7.72 8.69 5.94
C GLY A 163 -8.08 8.18 7.32
N ARG A 164 -7.48 8.72 8.37
CA ARG A 164 -7.83 8.41 9.76
C ARG A 164 -8.28 9.64 10.51
N ASN A 165 -9.27 9.48 11.36
CA ASN A 165 -9.73 10.53 12.26
C ASN A 165 -8.68 10.75 13.36
N ALA A 166 -8.53 11.97 13.81
CA ALA A 166 -7.57 12.36 14.84
C ALA A 166 -8.13 13.46 15.73
N ASN A 167 -7.79 13.41 17.02
CA ASN A 167 -8.00 14.51 17.94
C ASN A 167 -6.89 15.53 17.73
N VAL A 168 -7.23 16.75 17.30
CA VAL A 168 -6.26 17.78 16.94
C VAL A 168 -6.33 18.97 17.88
N MET A 169 -5.19 19.48 18.27
CA MET A 169 -5.07 20.71 19.07
C MET A 169 -4.12 21.70 18.39
N TYR A 170 -4.50 22.97 18.42
CA TYR A 170 -3.64 24.08 17.99
C TYR A 170 -2.87 24.61 19.18
N ILE A 171 -1.59 24.28 19.24
CA ILE A 171 -0.68 24.72 20.30
C ILE A 171 0.67 25.14 19.72
N THR A 172 1.31 26.13 20.33
CA THR A 172 2.64 26.55 19.90
C THR A 172 3.67 25.88 20.79
N ASP A 173 4.42 24.99 20.19
CA ASP A 173 5.52 24.24 20.78
C ASP A 173 6.78 24.38 19.89
N ASN A 174 7.93 23.98 20.41
CA ASN A 174 9.18 23.95 19.66
C ASN A 174 9.13 22.99 18.45
N ALA A 175 8.30 21.96 18.51
CA ALA A 175 8.11 20.97 17.44
C ALA A 175 7.03 21.40 16.41
N THR A 176 6.22 22.42 16.69
CA THR A 176 5.11 22.88 15.84
C THR A 176 5.36 24.24 15.19
N ILE A 177 6.58 24.50 14.71
CA ILE A 177 6.94 25.77 14.07
C ILE A 177 6.43 25.77 12.62
N GLU A 178 5.74 26.84 12.21
CA GLU A 178 5.18 27.04 10.86
C GLU A 178 4.18 25.93 10.47
N ASP A 179 4.56 25.05 9.54
CA ASP A 179 3.76 23.91 9.07
C ASP A 179 4.25 22.56 9.64
N ALA A 180 5.09 22.59 10.66
CA ALA A 180 5.52 21.42 11.39
C ALA A 180 4.36 20.83 12.23
N ILE A 181 4.28 19.51 12.25
CA ILE A 181 3.25 18.73 12.92
C ILE A 181 3.90 17.80 13.93
N LYS A 182 3.39 17.79 15.16
CA LYS A 182 3.78 16.81 16.17
C LYS A 182 2.66 15.77 16.30
N VAL A 183 3.01 14.49 16.34
CA VAL A 183 2.07 13.37 16.26
C VAL A 183 2.28 12.39 17.40
N ARG A 184 1.19 11.85 17.97
CA ARG A 184 1.24 10.77 18.95
C ARG A 184 1.53 9.43 18.25
N LYS A 185 2.47 8.67 18.78
CA LYS A 185 2.91 7.39 18.20
C LYS A 185 1.76 6.38 18.07
N GLY A 186 0.93 6.20 19.09
CA GLY A 186 -0.18 5.25 19.04
C GLY A 186 -1.24 5.59 17.98
N TRP A 187 -1.30 6.84 17.49
CA TRP A 187 -2.07 7.20 16.31
C TRP A 187 -1.26 7.00 15.03
N ALA A 188 0.02 7.39 15.03
CA ALA A 188 0.91 7.23 13.88
C ALA A 188 1.04 5.76 13.44
N ASP A 189 1.15 4.84 14.38
CA ASP A 189 1.24 3.38 14.15
C ASP A 189 0.00 2.79 13.46
N LYS A 190 -1.13 3.50 13.48
CA LYS A 190 -2.36 3.12 12.78
C LYS A 190 -2.44 3.68 11.36
N VAL A 191 -1.55 4.58 10.98
CA VAL A 191 -1.50 5.20 9.64
C VAL A 191 -0.50 4.43 8.80
N ASN A 192 -0.97 3.36 8.17
CA ASN A 192 -0.16 2.41 7.43
C ASN A 192 -0.54 2.41 5.96
N THR A 193 0.45 2.23 5.11
CA THR A 193 0.28 1.99 3.66
C THR A 193 1.24 0.88 3.23
N VAL A 194 0.96 0.28 2.08
CA VAL A 194 1.87 -0.68 1.44
C VAL A 194 2.59 0.05 0.31
N GLU A 195 3.90 0.12 0.40
CA GLU A 195 4.76 0.57 -0.69
C GLU A 195 5.09 -0.61 -1.59
N VAL A 196 4.81 -0.47 -2.87
CA VAL A 196 5.14 -1.44 -3.91
C VAL A 196 6.16 -0.80 -4.83
N ASP A 197 7.30 -1.45 -5.00
CA ASP A 197 8.39 -0.93 -5.83
C ASP A 197 8.91 -1.99 -6.80
N GLU A 198 9.48 -1.52 -7.92
CA GLU A 198 10.07 -2.34 -8.96
C GLU A 198 11.56 -2.07 -9.05
N VAL A 199 12.38 -3.04 -8.66
CA VAL A 199 13.83 -2.96 -8.80
C VAL A 199 14.23 -3.57 -10.13
N LYS A 200 14.63 -2.73 -11.08
CA LYS A 200 14.97 -3.08 -12.46
C LYS A 200 16.46 -3.31 -12.64
N VAL A 201 16.85 -4.54 -12.86
CA VAL A 201 18.25 -4.97 -13.00
C VAL A 201 18.57 -5.25 -14.45
N HIS A 202 19.58 -4.57 -14.96
CA HIS A 202 20.09 -4.78 -16.33
C HIS A 202 21.35 -5.63 -16.28
N VAL A 203 21.35 -6.75 -16.99
CA VAL A 203 22.49 -7.67 -17.09
C VAL A 203 22.88 -7.83 -18.56
N ASN A 204 24.10 -7.43 -18.90
CA ASN A 204 24.65 -7.59 -20.24
C ASN A 204 25.36 -8.94 -20.37
N SER A 205 25.78 -9.29 -21.59
CA SER A 205 26.42 -10.58 -21.88
C SER A 205 27.76 -10.82 -21.15
N ASN A 206 28.44 -9.75 -20.74
CA ASN A 206 29.72 -9.81 -19.99
C ASN A 206 29.56 -9.52 -18.49
N ASP A 207 28.34 -9.45 -18.02
CA ASP A 207 28.05 -9.19 -16.59
C ASP A 207 27.76 -10.52 -15.91
N ILE A 208 28.05 -10.60 -14.61
CA ILE A 208 27.69 -11.71 -13.72
C ILE A 208 26.92 -11.20 -12.53
N LEU A 209 26.03 -12.03 -12.01
CA LEU A 209 25.37 -11.79 -10.73
C LEU A 209 26.32 -12.23 -9.60
N LEU A 210 26.42 -11.43 -8.54
CA LEU A 210 27.26 -11.74 -7.38
C LEU A 210 26.58 -12.70 -6.40
N ASN A 211 27.34 -13.52 -5.71
CA ASN A 211 26.86 -14.46 -4.69
C ASN A 211 26.69 -13.76 -3.32
N LEU A 212 25.71 -12.84 -3.21
CA LEU A 212 25.55 -12.02 -2.01
C LEU A 212 24.80 -12.72 -0.87
N PHE A 213 23.98 -13.71 -1.18
CA PHE A 213 23.10 -14.40 -0.23
C PHE A 213 23.41 -15.88 -0.06
N GLY A 214 24.32 -16.41 -0.88
CA GLY A 214 24.75 -17.81 -0.83
C GLY A 214 26.00 -18.04 0.00
N ASP A 215 26.43 -19.28 0.00
CA ASP A 215 27.67 -19.74 0.63
C ASP A 215 28.60 -20.39 -0.42
N LYS A 216 29.59 -21.16 0.06
CA LYS A 216 30.57 -21.83 -0.82
C LYS A 216 29.97 -22.95 -1.67
N ASP A 217 28.92 -23.57 -1.17
CA ASP A 217 28.30 -24.74 -1.81
C ASP A 217 27.04 -24.34 -2.60
N HIS A 218 26.41 -23.21 -2.25
CA HIS A 218 25.17 -22.75 -2.85
C HIS A 218 25.30 -21.32 -3.33
N TYR A 219 25.27 -21.12 -4.65
CA TYR A 219 25.29 -19.80 -5.26
C TYR A 219 23.90 -19.19 -5.22
N GLN A 220 23.77 -18.06 -4.50
CA GLN A 220 22.50 -17.32 -4.38
C GLN A 220 22.77 -15.84 -4.60
N ALA A 221 22.26 -15.33 -5.73
CA ALA A 221 22.53 -13.96 -6.17
C ALA A 221 21.55 -12.94 -5.58
N PHE A 222 20.35 -13.37 -5.18
CA PHE A 222 19.29 -12.53 -4.63
C PHE A 222 18.44 -13.33 -3.62
N PRO A 223 17.67 -12.66 -2.73
CA PRO A 223 16.78 -13.34 -1.81
C PRO A 223 15.72 -14.18 -2.55
N GLU A 224 15.32 -15.31 -1.98
CA GLU A 224 14.22 -16.12 -2.53
C GLU A 224 12.89 -15.36 -2.42
N ILE A 225 11.90 -15.74 -3.25
CA ILE A 225 10.56 -15.15 -3.19
C ILE A 225 9.94 -15.43 -1.81
N GLY A 226 9.43 -14.39 -1.18
CA GLY A 226 8.90 -14.42 0.18
C GLY A 226 9.88 -13.95 1.25
N ASP A 227 11.17 -13.92 0.95
CA ASP A 227 12.18 -13.46 1.90
C ASP A 227 12.21 -11.94 2.04
N MET A 228 12.61 -11.49 3.23
CA MET A 228 12.88 -10.08 3.48
C MET A 228 14.22 -9.67 2.89
N VAL A 229 14.26 -8.51 2.25
CA VAL A 229 15.49 -7.91 1.74
C VAL A 229 16.30 -7.37 2.93
N LYS A 230 17.48 -7.95 3.15
CA LYS A 230 18.40 -7.51 4.21
C LYS A 230 19.24 -6.32 3.71
N ASP A 231 19.45 -5.36 4.59
CA ASP A 231 20.30 -4.20 4.32
C ASP A 231 19.97 -3.44 3.01
N CYS A 232 18.70 -3.54 2.56
CA CYS A 232 18.19 -2.95 1.32
C CYS A 232 18.77 -3.53 0.02
N THR A 233 19.78 -4.38 0.05
CA THR A 233 20.40 -4.94 -1.16
C THR A 233 19.57 -6.08 -1.72
N VAL A 234 19.19 -5.98 -3.01
CA VAL A 234 18.48 -7.03 -3.74
C VAL A 234 19.47 -7.92 -4.49
N CYS A 235 20.36 -7.34 -5.25
CA CYS A 235 21.43 -8.07 -5.95
C CYS A 235 22.59 -7.14 -6.34
N GLY A 236 23.71 -7.74 -6.70
CA GLY A 236 24.87 -7.06 -7.25
C GLY A 236 25.23 -7.60 -8.62
N VAL A 237 25.62 -6.70 -9.53
CA VAL A 237 26.03 -7.04 -10.89
C VAL A 237 27.45 -6.55 -11.12
N ARG A 238 28.33 -7.46 -11.54
CA ARG A 238 29.73 -7.16 -11.89
C ARG A 238 29.97 -7.35 -13.37
N ARG A 239 30.62 -6.37 -14.00
CA ARG A 239 31.13 -6.50 -15.34
C ARG A 239 32.47 -7.21 -15.30
N VAL A 240 32.56 -8.37 -15.97
CA VAL A 240 33.80 -9.14 -16.07
C VAL A 240 34.77 -8.45 -17.03
N ASN A 241 35.98 -8.14 -16.54
CA ASN A 241 37.06 -7.59 -17.34
C ASN A 241 38.05 -8.70 -17.67
N LEU A 242 38.30 -8.97 -18.96
CA LEU A 242 39.21 -10.00 -19.41
C LEU A 242 40.63 -9.86 -18.85
N SER A 243 41.08 -8.64 -18.53
CA SER A 243 42.39 -8.41 -17.89
C SER A 243 42.46 -8.75 -16.39
N HIS A 244 41.34 -8.92 -15.74
CA HIS A 244 41.24 -9.19 -14.31
C HIS A 244 40.45 -10.46 -13.97
N VAL A 245 40.21 -11.33 -14.94
CA VAL A 245 39.36 -12.54 -14.79
C VAL A 245 39.73 -13.37 -13.57
N LEU A 246 41.03 -13.62 -13.32
CA LEU A 246 41.48 -14.42 -12.16
C LEU A 246 41.14 -13.75 -10.80
N TYR A 247 41.12 -12.43 -10.77
CA TYR A 247 40.77 -11.69 -9.56
C TYR A 247 39.26 -11.62 -9.40
N ASP A 248 38.50 -11.34 -10.45
CA ASP A 248 37.05 -11.19 -10.44
C ASP A 248 36.33 -12.47 -10.01
N PHE A 249 36.93 -13.64 -10.34
CA PHE A 249 36.37 -14.96 -10.01
C PHE A 249 36.91 -15.60 -8.73
N GLN A 250 37.69 -14.88 -7.91
CA GLN A 250 38.05 -15.37 -6.60
C GLN A 250 36.79 -15.45 -5.71
N GLU A 251 36.65 -16.55 -4.98
CA GLU A 251 35.49 -16.86 -4.16
C GLU A 251 35.09 -15.72 -3.20
N ASN A 252 36.07 -15.16 -2.48
CA ASN A 252 35.82 -14.05 -1.56
C ASN A 252 35.38 -12.76 -2.27
N ASN A 253 35.73 -12.59 -3.54
CA ASN A 253 35.36 -11.42 -4.30
C ASN A 253 33.96 -11.54 -4.91
N LEU A 254 33.46 -12.75 -5.14
CA LEU A 254 32.10 -12.99 -5.65
C LEU A 254 31.02 -12.74 -4.60
N SER A 255 31.36 -12.80 -3.32
CA SER A 255 30.43 -12.55 -2.20
C SER A 255 30.50 -11.12 -1.66
N THR A 256 31.25 -10.21 -2.33
CA THR A 256 31.43 -8.83 -1.87
C THR A 256 31.22 -7.86 -3.01
N ILE A 257 30.45 -6.80 -2.77
CA ILE A 257 30.27 -5.70 -3.72
C ILE A 257 31.52 -4.81 -3.69
N MET A 258 32.08 -4.51 -4.85
CA MET A 258 33.21 -3.60 -5.02
C MET A 258 32.74 -2.26 -5.62
N ASP A 259 33.58 -1.21 -5.52
CA ASP A 259 33.26 0.12 -6.03
C ASP A 259 32.92 0.16 -7.55
N THR A 260 33.36 -0.86 -8.29
CA THR A 260 33.10 -0.99 -9.73
C THR A 260 31.83 -1.74 -10.06
N ASP A 261 31.20 -2.37 -9.08
CA ASP A 261 29.99 -3.14 -9.26
C ASP A 261 28.74 -2.25 -9.19
N THR A 262 27.66 -2.73 -9.75
CA THR A 262 26.36 -2.07 -9.62
C THR A 262 25.54 -2.78 -8.57
N GLU A 263 25.26 -2.10 -7.50
CA GLU A 263 24.34 -2.56 -6.45
C GLU A 263 22.92 -2.11 -6.77
N TYR A 264 21.96 -3.03 -6.64
CA TYR A 264 20.54 -2.77 -6.77
C TYR A 264 19.85 -2.89 -5.40
N VAL A 265 19.15 -1.84 -5.02
CA VAL A 265 18.56 -1.72 -3.69
C VAL A 265 17.04 -1.60 -3.75
N ALA A 266 16.37 -2.09 -2.71
CA ALA A 266 14.94 -1.96 -2.48
C ALA A 266 14.68 -1.13 -1.21
N PRO A 267 13.44 -0.67 -0.97
CA PRO A 267 13.07 -0.03 0.27
C PRO A 267 13.39 -0.92 1.48
N LYS A 268 13.71 -0.28 2.61
CA LYS A 268 14.01 -0.98 3.86
C LYS A 268 12.83 -1.83 4.32
N ASN A 269 13.11 -3.03 4.83
CA ASN A 269 12.10 -3.99 5.28
C ASN A 269 11.12 -4.45 4.19
N SER A 270 11.52 -4.36 2.92
CA SER A 270 10.72 -4.89 1.83
C SER A 270 10.85 -6.42 1.71
N ARG A 271 9.84 -7.04 1.14
CA ARG A 271 9.80 -8.46 0.78
C ARG A 271 9.65 -8.60 -0.72
N ILE A 272 10.44 -9.50 -1.35
CA ILE A 272 10.24 -9.85 -2.76
C ILE A 272 9.02 -10.77 -2.85
N TYR A 273 8.04 -10.41 -3.67
CA TYR A 273 6.85 -11.24 -3.87
C TYR A 273 6.71 -11.77 -5.29
N ASP A 274 7.39 -11.15 -6.28
CA ASP A 274 7.39 -11.58 -7.67
C ASP A 274 8.68 -11.19 -8.38
N ILE A 275 9.03 -11.91 -9.43
CA ILE A 275 10.18 -11.66 -10.29
C ILE A 275 9.74 -11.83 -11.74
N ASP A 276 9.99 -10.83 -12.58
CA ASP A 276 9.82 -10.96 -14.03
C ASP A 276 11.19 -11.03 -14.70
N ILE A 277 11.36 -11.98 -15.62
CA ILE A 277 12.63 -12.22 -16.28
C ILE A 277 12.46 -12.11 -17.80
N TYR A 278 13.08 -11.11 -18.38
CA TYR A 278 13.02 -10.83 -19.82
C TYR A 278 14.37 -11.08 -20.48
N TYR A 279 14.46 -12.13 -21.27
CA TYR A 279 15.70 -12.53 -21.95
C TYR A 279 15.63 -12.28 -23.45
N ASN A 280 16.64 -11.59 -24.01
CA ASN A 280 16.79 -11.26 -25.42
C ASN A 280 18.01 -11.89 -26.09
N GLY A 281 18.71 -12.81 -25.40
CA GLY A 281 19.87 -13.49 -25.99
C GLY A 281 19.50 -14.28 -27.24
N ASP A 282 20.48 -14.48 -28.11
CA ASP A 282 20.31 -15.28 -29.33
C ASP A 282 20.50 -16.78 -29.08
N GLU A 283 21.13 -17.13 -27.96
CA GLU A 283 21.32 -18.50 -27.46
C GLU A 283 20.28 -18.88 -26.44
N ASP A 284 20.30 -20.13 -25.98
CA ASP A 284 19.45 -20.55 -24.85
C ASP A 284 19.85 -19.79 -23.56
N PHE A 285 18.92 -19.72 -22.61
CA PHE A 285 19.17 -19.01 -21.36
C PHE A 285 20.43 -19.57 -20.67
N PRO A 286 21.34 -18.72 -20.16
CA PRO A 286 22.61 -19.16 -19.58
C PRO A 286 22.42 -20.20 -18.46
N ASP A 287 23.08 -21.35 -18.60
CA ASP A 287 23.08 -22.43 -17.61
C ASP A 287 24.49 -22.60 -17.03
N ASN A 288 24.81 -21.74 -16.07
CA ASN A 288 26.06 -21.75 -15.35
C ASN A 288 25.85 -21.34 -13.88
N VAL A 289 26.87 -21.47 -13.05
CA VAL A 289 26.79 -21.22 -11.61
C VAL A 289 26.25 -19.82 -11.29
N PHE A 290 26.65 -18.79 -12.04
CA PHE A 290 26.27 -17.39 -11.81
C PHE A 290 24.80 -17.10 -12.07
N TYR A 291 24.16 -17.92 -12.89
CA TYR A 291 22.77 -17.78 -13.31
C TYR A 291 21.87 -18.93 -12.85
N SER A 292 22.38 -19.88 -12.07
CA SER A 292 21.67 -21.11 -11.69
C SER A 292 20.35 -20.81 -10.97
N GLN A 293 20.36 -19.89 -9.99
CA GLN A 293 19.15 -19.46 -9.31
C GLN A 293 18.18 -18.76 -10.28
N LEU A 294 18.68 -17.85 -11.08
CA LEU A 294 17.86 -17.09 -12.03
C LEU A 294 17.24 -18.01 -13.09
N LYS A 295 18.00 -19.00 -13.57
CA LYS A 295 17.49 -20.01 -14.52
C LYS A 295 16.33 -20.81 -13.95
N LYS A 296 16.43 -21.21 -12.68
CA LYS A 296 15.33 -21.89 -11.99
C LYS A 296 14.03 -21.04 -12.06
N TYR A 297 14.08 -19.76 -11.75
CA TYR A 297 12.94 -18.86 -11.83
C TYR A 297 12.46 -18.61 -13.26
N TYR A 298 13.39 -18.49 -14.20
CA TYR A 298 13.05 -18.34 -15.62
C TYR A 298 12.30 -19.55 -16.17
N ASP A 299 12.77 -20.76 -15.84
CA ASP A 299 12.11 -22.00 -16.27
C ASP A 299 10.70 -22.11 -15.67
N MET A 300 10.50 -21.75 -14.40
CA MET A 300 9.19 -21.72 -13.74
C MET A 300 8.26 -20.65 -14.36
N GLU A 301 8.79 -19.49 -14.72
CA GLU A 301 8.01 -18.44 -15.39
C GLU A 301 7.58 -18.88 -16.81
N CYS A 302 8.46 -19.56 -17.55
CA CYS A 302 8.13 -20.13 -18.83
C CYS A 302 7.07 -21.24 -18.71
N GLU A 303 7.12 -22.08 -17.67
CA GLU A 303 6.09 -23.10 -17.39
C GLU A 303 4.75 -22.43 -17.08
N TYR A 304 4.73 -21.43 -16.23
CA TYR A 304 3.55 -20.62 -15.93
C TYR A 304 2.94 -20.02 -17.20
N ALA A 305 3.76 -19.38 -18.03
CA ALA A 305 3.33 -18.80 -19.30
C ALA A 305 2.74 -19.87 -20.27
N ASN A 306 3.38 -21.04 -20.35
CA ASN A 306 2.90 -22.16 -21.19
C ASN A 306 1.52 -22.63 -20.75
N ARG A 307 1.30 -22.87 -19.47
CA ARG A 307 -0.01 -23.30 -18.94
C ARG A 307 -1.11 -22.28 -19.26
N ILE A 308 -0.84 -20.99 -19.13
CA ILE A 308 -1.79 -19.92 -19.48
C ILE A 308 -2.11 -19.92 -20.97
N VAL A 309 -1.10 -20.05 -21.82
CA VAL A 309 -1.26 -20.12 -23.30
C VAL A 309 -2.11 -21.33 -23.69
N ASP A 310 -1.87 -22.48 -23.10
CA ASP A 310 -2.61 -23.71 -23.40
C ASP A 310 -4.08 -23.59 -22.96
N TRP A 311 -4.36 -23.04 -21.80
CA TRP A 311 -5.72 -22.73 -21.38
C TRP A 311 -6.41 -21.74 -22.34
N ALA A 312 -5.76 -20.64 -22.65
CA ALA A 312 -6.32 -19.63 -23.55
C ALA A 312 -6.60 -20.19 -24.97
N ARG A 313 -5.75 -21.10 -25.47
CA ARG A 313 -5.99 -21.82 -26.73
C ARG A 313 -7.14 -22.79 -26.62
N THR A 314 -7.21 -23.54 -25.54
CA THR A 314 -8.30 -24.48 -25.27
C THR A 314 -9.66 -23.77 -25.21
N ILE A 315 -9.72 -22.66 -24.48
CA ILE A 315 -10.91 -21.81 -24.41
C ILE A 315 -11.33 -21.31 -25.80
N LYS A 316 -10.41 -20.83 -26.60
CA LYS A 316 -10.70 -20.37 -27.97
C LYS A 316 -11.14 -21.50 -28.90
N ALA A 317 -10.64 -22.70 -28.69
CA ALA A 317 -11.00 -23.88 -29.49
C ALA A 317 -12.33 -24.51 -29.05
N SER A 318 -12.81 -24.28 -27.84
CA SER A 318 -14.05 -24.86 -27.30
C SER A 318 -15.31 -24.34 -28.01
N GLY A 319 -15.25 -23.15 -28.60
CA GLY A 319 -16.41 -22.48 -29.19
C GLY A 319 -17.27 -21.71 -28.17
N SER A 320 -16.97 -21.80 -26.89
CA SER A 320 -17.61 -21.01 -25.82
C SER A 320 -17.28 -19.55 -25.92
N LYS A 321 -18.08 -18.69 -25.28
CA LYS A 321 -17.80 -17.28 -25.14
C LYS A 321 -16.62 -17.09 -24.17
N TYR A 322 -15.90 -16.00 -24.33
CA TYR A 322 -14.80 -15.66 -23.43
C TYR A 322 -14.64 -14.14 -23.29
N SER A 323 -14.13 -13.73 -22.15
CA SER A 323 -13.81 -12.32 -21.87
C SER A 323 -12.64 -11.83 -22.73
N PRO A 324 -12.51 -10.51 -22.95
CA PRO A 324 -11.34 -9.91 -23.61
C PRO A 324 -10.01 -10.27 -22.94
N GLN A 325 -10.02 -10.56 -21.64
CA GLN A 325 -8.84 -10.92 -20.85
C GLN A 325 -8.17 -12.19 -21.36
N VAL A 326 -8.94 -13.20 -21.80
CA VAL A 326 -8.38 -14.42 -22.39
C VAL A 326 -7.51 -14.10 -23.61
N SER A 327 -7.95 -13.19 -24.47
CA SER A 327 -7.16 -12.77 -25.64
C SER A 327 -5.94 -11.95 -25.26
N TYR A 328 -6.07 -11.09 -24.26
CA TYR A 328 -4.97 -10.29 -23.72
C TYR A 328 -3.87 -11.18 -23.14
N TYR A 329 -4.21 -12.14 -22.27
CA TYR A 329 -3.23 -13.04 -21.67
C TYR A 329 -2.59 -13.97 -22.70
N LEU A 330 -3.35 -14.47 -23.68
CA LEU A 330 -2.78 -15.24 -24.78
C LEU A 330 -1.71 -14.41 -25.53
N ALA A 331 -1.99 -13.15 -25.85
CA ALA A 331 -1.06 -12.29 -26.56
C ALA A 331 0.18 -11.94 -25.71
N ARG A 332 -0.01 -11.73 -24.38
CA ARG A 332 1.07 -11.42 -23.44
C ARG A 332 2.00 -12.63 -23.27
N PHE A 333 1.46 -13.77 -22.87
CA PHE A 333 2.27 -14.93 -22.47
C PHE A 333 2.82 -15.74 -23.65
N LYS A 334 2.20 -15.67 -24.83
CA LYS A 334 2.77 -16.28 -26.05
C LYS A 334 4.18 -15.79 -26.37
N ARG A 335 4.53 -14.57 -25.95
CA ARG A 335 5.84 -13.95 -26.20
C ARG A 335 7.00 -14.68 -25.51
N TYR A 336 6.75 -15.36 -24.40
CA TYR A 336 7.78 -16.17 -23.71
C TYR A 336 8.25 -17.36 -24.55
N ASN A 337 7.44 -17.85 -25.48
CA ASN A 337 7.75 -18.96 -26.39
C ASN A 337 8.16 -18.52 -27.79
N ASP A 338 8.20 -17.23 -28.06
CA ASP A 338 8.51 -16.67 -29.37
C ASP A 338 9.96 -16.21 -29.39
N ARG A 339 10.87 -17.05 -29.90
CA ARG A 339 12.30 -16.74 -30.00
C ARG A 339 12.59 -15.57 -30.93
N GLU A 340 11.71 -15.24 -31.86
CA GLU A 340 11.86 -14.07 -32.73
C GLU A 340 11.44 -12.78 -32.04
N TYR A 341 10.62 -12.89 -30.97
CA TYR A 341 10.18 -11.73 -30.21
C TYR A 341 11.30 -11.19 -29.34
N LYS A 342 11.65 -9.91 -29.55
CA LYS A 342 12.59 -9.20 -28.68
C LYS A 342 11.83 -8.29 -27.72
N TRP A 343 12.03 -8.53 -26.43
CA TRP A 343 11.49 -7.69 -25.36
C TRP A 343 12.04 -6.26 -25.45
N LYS A 344 11.24 -5.28 -25.09
CA LYS A 344 11.56 -3.86 -25.20
C LYS A 344 11.50 -3.18 -23.85
N ASN A 345 12.42 -2.24 -23.65
CA ASN A 345 12.38 -1.27 -22.56
C ASN A 345 12.33 0.12 -23.20
N ASN A 346 11.32 0.94 -22.88
CA ASN A 346 11.06 2.24 -23.49
C ASN A 346 11.08 2.18 -25.04
N ASP A 347 10.30 1.25 -25.61
CA ASP A 347 10.15 0.99 -27.05
C ASP A 347 11.41 0.52 -27.79
N LYS A 348 12.52 0.30 -27.09
CA LYS A 348 13.77 -0.21 -27.66
C LYS A 348 14.08 -1.61 -27.13
N ALA A 349 14.46 -2.51 -28.02
CA ALA A 349 14.98 -3.82 -27.63
C ALA A 349 16.28 -3.64 -26.85
N PHE A 350 16.41 -4.34 -25.71
CA PHE A 350 17.65 -4.35 -24.93
C PHE A 350 18.57 -5.53 -25.31
N ALA A 351 19.83 -5.46 -24.92
CA ALA A 351 20.85 -6.33 -25.49
C ALA A 351 20.80 -7.79 -24.99
N ASN A 352 20.47 -8.04 -23.72
CA ASN A 352 20.57 -9.40 -23.18
C ASN A 352 19.45 -9.73 -22.19
N LEU A 353 19.50 -9.23 -20.95
CA LEU A 353 18.64 -9.65 -19.86
C LEU A 353 18.19 -8.46 -19.01
N ILE A 354 16.90 -8.42 -18.68
CA ILE A 354 16.34 -7.56 -17.64
C ILE A 354 15.62 -8.43 -16.64
N ILE A 355 15.90 -8.20 -15.35
CA ILE A 355 15.20 -8.79 -14.23
C ILE A 355 14.43 -7.66 -13.54
N ILE A 356 13.18 -7.86 -13.23
CA ILE A 356 12.38 -6.93 -12.43
C ILE A 356 11.98 -7.67 -11.16
N PHE A 357 12.49 -7.20 -10.02
CA PHE A 357 12.06 -7.67 -8.72
C PHE A 357 10.90 -6.79 -8.25
N HIS A 358 9.78 -7.40 -7.98
CA HIS A 358 8.63 -6.73 -7.37
C HIS A 358 8.71 -6.89 -5.87
N THR A 359 8.80 -5.75 -5.18
CA THR A 359 8.94 -5.71 -3.73
C THR A 359 7.77 -5.00 -3.09
N LYS A 360 7.43 -5.40 -1.88
CA LYS A 360 6.45 -4.70 -1.04
C LYS A 360 7.00 -4.48 0.36
N ALA A 361 6.70 -3.31 0.92
CA ALA A 361 7.02 -2.95 2.29
C ALA A 361 5.80 -2.36 2.97
N ASP A 362 5.58 -2.73 4.23
CA ASP A 362 4.61 -2.04 5.07
C ASP A 362 5.26 -0.78 5.61
N VAL A 363 4.68 0.36 5.30
CA VAL A 363 5.19 1.67 5.67
C VAL A 363 4.25 2.30 6.69
N THR A 364 4.78 2.57 7.88
CA THR A 364 4.13 3.35 8.93
C THR A 364 4.52 4.81 8.85
N LEU A 365 3.71 5.67 9.42
CA LEU A 365 3.98 7.09 9.48
C LEU A 365 5.31 7.37 10.19
N GLN A 366 6.15 8.22 9.61
CA GLN A 366 7.47 8.57 10.11
C GLN A 366 7.70 10.09 10.11
N GLU A 367 8.69 10.54 10.87
CA GLU A 367 9.16 11.93 10.81
C GLU A 367 9.63 12.28 9.39
N GLY A 368 9.32 13.48 8.95
CA GLY A 368 9.57 13.94 7.59
C GLY A 368 8.43 13.66 6.60
N PHE A 369 7.46 12.79 6.94
CA PHE A 369 6.29 12.57 6.10
C PHE A 369 5.35 13.77 6.15
N LYS A 370 4.55 13.91 5.11
CA LYS A 370 3.56 14.98 4.99
C LYS A 370 2.18 14.47 5.36
N LEU A 371 1.48 15.21 6.19
CA LEU A 371 0.07 15.02 6.48
C LEU A 371 -0.76 16.14 5.88
N THR A 372 -1.98 15.84 5.47
CA THR A 372 -2.93 16.83 4.99
C THR A 372 -4.33 16.55 5.55
N GLY A 373 -5.00 17.62 5.97
CA GLY A 373 -6.42 17.59 6.30
C GLY A 373 -7.31 17.89 5.10
N ARG A 374 -8.62 17.89 5.32
CA ARG A 374 -9.64 18.14 4.28
C ARG A 374 -9.75 19.60 3.83
N TYR A 375 -9.18 20.54 4.58
CA TYR A 375 -9.33 21.98 4.32
C TYR A 375 -8.07 22.61 3.71
N GLY A 376 -7.26 21.81 3.04
CA GLY A 376 -6.03 22.27 2.41
C GLY A 376 -4.91 22.60 3.41
N ASP A 377 -5.09 22.24 4.66
CA ASP A 377 -4.06 22.25 5.67
C ASP A 377 -3.12 21.08 5.42
N LYS A 378 -1.83 21.40 5.40
CA LYS A 378 -0.78 20.43 5.14
C LYS A 378 0.46 20.80 5.93
N GLY A 379 1.14 19.79 6.46
CA GLY A 379 2.37 20.01 7.19
C GLY A 379 3.27 18.79 7.15
N ILE A 380 4.48 18.97 7.67
CA ILE A 380 5.52 17.94 7.75
C ILE A 380 5.62 17.46 9.19
N ILE A 381 5.65 16.16 9.40
CA ILE A 381 5.83 15.58 10.72
C ILE A 381 7.25 15.90 11.20
N SER A 382 7.33 16.68 12.26
CA SER A 382 8.60 17.09 12.90
C SER A 382 8.98 16.18 14.07
N ASN A 383 7.99 15.59 14.72
CA ASN A 383 8.21 14.74 15.89
C ASN A 383 7.08 13.73 16.06
N ILE A 384 7.43 12.49 16.43
CA ILE A 384 6.48 11.44 16.83
C ILE A 384 6.78 11.11 18.30
N THR A 385 5.85 11.48 19.18
CA THR A 385 5.97 11.33 20.63
C THR A 385 5.32 10.05 21.11
N ASP A 386 6.07 9.23 21.83
CA ASP A 386 5.58 8.00 22.45
C ASP A 386 4.99 8.29 23.83
N CYS A 387 3.65 8.34 23.88
CA CYS A 387 2.89 8.52 25.13
C CYS A 387 2.30 7.20 25.65
N ASP A 388 2.37 6.16 24.85
CA ASP A 388 1.71 4.87 25.13
C ASP A 388 2.68 3.81 25.71
N ALA A 389 3.92 4.20 26.03
CA ALA A 389 4.93 3.27 26.56
C ALA A 389 4.53 2.75 27.96
N PRO A 390 4.23 1.45 28.12
CA PRO A 390 3.70 0.89 29.37
C PRO A 390 4.69 0.94 30.53
N ASN A 391 5.94 1.34 30.31
CA ASN A 391 7.02 1.38 31.29
C ASN A 391 7.77 2.72 31.33
N SER A 392 7.10 3.81 30.98
CA SER A 392 7.69 5.13 31.21
C SER A 392 8.07 5.26 32.70
N PRO A 393 9.31 5.58 33.06
CA PRO A 393 9.68 5.82 34.44
C PRO A 393 8.82 6.91 35.10
N ASN A 394 8.22 7.78 34.31
CA ASN A 394 7.33 8.84 34.76
C ASN A 394 5.92 8.32 35.15
N ARG A 395 5.46 7.24 34.54
CA ARG A 395 4.14 6.64 34.88
C ARG A 395 4.05 6.23 36.35
N ASN A 396 5.04 5.47 36.84
CA ASN A 396 5.07 5.04 38.24
C ASN A 396 5.16 6.23 39.21
N THR A 397 5.85 7.29 38.80
CA THR A 397 5.98 8.51 39.58
C THR A 397 4.67 9.32 39.56
N ALA A 398 4.02 9.44 38.41
CA ALA A 398 2.73 10.11 38.24
C ALA A 398 1.61 9.37 39.01
N GLU A 399 1.56 8.03 38.95
CA GLU A 399 0.63 7.22 39.74
C GLU A 399 0.83 7.39 41.26
N ALA A 400 2.08 7.44 41.70
CA ALA A 400 2.38 7.66 43.11
C ALA A 400 1.97 9.07 43.57
N MET A 401 2.27 10.09 42.76
CA MET A 401 1.86 11.47 43.04
C MET A 401 0.34 11.64 43.00
N ALA A 402 -0.37 11.06 42.03
CA ALA A 402 -1.80 11.13 41.92
C ALA A 402 -2.48 10.48 43.15
N LYS A 403 -2.00 9.31 43.57
CA LYS A 403 -2.46 8.67 44.80
C LYS A 403 -2.26 9.55 46.04
N GLN A 404 -1.08 10.17 46.14
CA GLN A 404 -0.75 11.05 47.26
C GLN A 404 -1.61 12.31 47.27
N VAL A 405 -1.87 12.93 46.13
CA VAL A 405 -2.77 14.10 45.99
C VAL A 405 -4.21 13.75 46.39
N VAL A 406 -4.70 12.60 45.92
CA VAL A 406 -6.06 12.13 46.28
C VAL A 406 -6.19 11.85 47.77
N GLU A 407 -5.23 11.17 48.37
CA GLU A 407 -5.24 10.90 49.79
C GLU A 407 -5.19 12.21 50.61
N SER A 408 -4.34 13.16 50.22
CA SER A 408 -4.26 14.49 50.84
C SER A 408 -5.57 15.27 50.68
N ALA A 409 -6.23 15.16 49.53
CA ALA A 409 -7.53 15.80 49.30
C ALA A 409 -8.69 15.17 50.09
N LEU A 410 -8.57 13.87 50.42
CA LEU A 410 -9.53 13.12 51.22
C LEU A 410 -9.31 13.24 52.74
N GLU A 411 -8.13 13.73 53.14
CA GLU A 411 -7.83 14.00 54.55
C GLU A 411 -8.71 15.14 55.09
N GLY A 412 -9.51 14.84 56.12
CA GLY A 412 -10.40 15.83 56.77
C GLY A 412 -11.75 16.05 56.07
N VAL A 413 -12.07 15.30 55.02
CA VAL A 413 -13.36 15.37 54.34
C VAL A 413 -14.29 14.28 54.92
N ASP A 414 -15.47 14.70 55.43
CA ASP A 414 -16.48 13.82 56.03
C ASP A 414 -17.34 13.18 54.92
N LEU A 415 -16.78 12.19 54.24
CA LEU A 415 -17.43 11.37 53.20
C LEU A 415 -17.50 9.92 53.64
N SER A 416 -18.48 9.19 53.13
CA SER A 416 -18.58 7.74 53.34
C SER A 416 -17.35 7.04 52.67
N GLU A 417 -16.94 5.88 53.23
CA GLU A 417 -15.83 5.11 52.63
C GLU A 417 -16.13 4.64 51.20
N ASP A 418 -17.40 4.43 50.86
CA ASP A 418 -17.84 4.09 49.52
C ASP A 418 -17.62 5.25 48.52
N ASP A 419 -17.91 6.48 48.96
CA ASP A 419 -17.68 7.68 48.15
C ASP A 419 -16.17 7.98 47.98
N LYS A 420 -15.40 7.79 49.05
CA LYS A 420 -13.93 7.89 48.99
C LYS A 420 -13.32 6.85 48.03
N ASN A 421 -13.83 5.62 48.06
CA ASN A 421 -13.38 4.57 47.13
C ASN A 421 -13.77 4.86 45.69
N LYS A 422 -14.97 5.44 45.46
CA LYS A 422 -15.35 5.93 44.13
C LYS A 422 -14.41 7.03 43.62
N MET A 423 -14.06 7.99 44.51
CA MET A 423 -13.09 9.03 44.13
C MET A 423 -11.72 8.44 43.80
N ARG A 424 -11.23 7.48 44.60
CA ARG A 424 -9.96 6.77 44.32
C ARG A 424 -9.98 6.00 43.00
N SER A 425 -11.13 5.41 42.66
CA SER A 425 -11.30 4.64 41.42
C SER A 425 -11.46 5.51 40.16
N ASN A 426 -11.89 6.77 40.35
CA ASN A 426 -12.08 7.73 39.26
C ASN A 426 -10.84 8.58 39.00
N VAL A 427 -9.76 8.34 39.71
CA VAL A 427 -8.49 9.03 39.43
C VAL A 427 -7.87 8.45 38.14
N VAL A 428 -8.01 9.19 37.09
CA VAL A 428 -7.29 8.90 35.84
C VAL A 428 -5.89 9.46 36.01
N VAL A 429 -4.90 8.59 36.07
CA VAL A 429 -3.50 9.01 36.01
C VAL A 429 -3.22 9.41 34.58
N VAL A 430 -3.09 10.71 34.40
CA VAL A 430 -2.64 11.27 33.12
C VAL A 430 -1.14 11.00 33.04
N GLU A 431 -0.73 10.25 32.03
CA GLU A 431 0.69 9.99 31.82
C GLU A 431 1.41 11.30 31.50
N ASP A 432 2.64 11.44 32.00
CA ASP A 432 3.51 12.59 31.67
C ASP A 432 4.01 12.36 30.23
N CYS A 433 3.23 12.86 29.30
CA CYS A 433 3.44 12.75 27.88
C CYS A 433 3.52 14.15 27.32
N ASP A 434 4.43 14.36 26.39
CA ASP A 434 4.61 15.66 25.71
C ASP A 434 3.43 16.05 24.79
N MET A 435 2.35 15.28 24.79
CA MET A 435 1.10 15.59 24.09
C MET A 435 0.05 16.13 25.07
N PRO A 436 -0.73 17.14 24.69
CA PRO A 436 -1.79 17.68 25.51
C PRO A 436 -2.98 16.71 25.64
N TYR A 437 -3.83 17.00 26.61
CA TYR A 437 -5.04 16.24 26.88
C TYR A 437 -6.27 17.11 26.66
N LEU A 438 -7.34 16.48 26.21
CA LEU A 438 -8.67 17.06 26.18
C LEU A 438 -9.28 17.06 27.60
N ASP A 439 -10.37 17.82 27.81
CA ASP A 439 -11.04 17.92 29.10
C ASP A 439 -11.57 16.60 29.65
N ASP A 440 -11.81 15.63 28.76
CA ASP A 440 -12.26 14.27 29.11
C ASP A 440 -11.10 13.30 29.43
N GLY A 441 -9.84 13.78 29.40
CA GLY A 441 -8.64 12.98 29.63
C GLY A 441 -8.12 12.23 28.40
N THR A 442 -8.72 12.44 27.23
CA THR A 442 -8.24 11.84 25.98
C THR A 442 -6.97 12.56 25.53
N VAL A 443 -5.93 11.80 25.18
CA VAL A 443 -4.69 12.34 24.62
C VAL A 443 -4.94 12.87 23.21
N VAL A 444 -4.39 14.03 22.90
CA VAL A 444 -4.41 14.60 21.54
C VAL A 444 -3.53 13.77 20.63
N ASP A 445 -4.00 13.51 19.42
CA ASP A 445 -3.27 12.71 18.42
C ASP A 445 -2.31 13.57 17.60
N ILE A 446 -2.71 14.81 17.30
CA ILE A 446 -1.97 15.74 16.44
C ILE A 446 -1.95 17.13 17.03
N GLU A 447 -0.75 17.70 17.16
CA GLU A 447 -0.54 19.11 17.46
C GLU A 447 -0.17 19.91 16.22
N LEU A 448 -0.84 21.04 16.04
CA LEU A 448 -0.60 21.99 14.97
C LEU A 448 -0.24 23.37 15.52
N ASN A 449 0.54 24.10 14.77
CA ASN A 449 0.89 25.47 15.15
C ASN A 449 -0.35 26.38 15.24
N SER A 450 -0.53 27.04 16.38
CA SER A 450 -1.66 27.93 16.63
C SER A 450 -1.68 29.13 15.67
N SER A 451 -0.52 29.63 15.20
CA SER A 451 -0.45 30.71 14.22
C SER A 451 -0.96 30.30 12.84
N GLY A 452 -0.94 29.00 12.52
CA GLY A 452 -1.52 28.46 11.30
C GLY A 452 -3.02 28.70 11.21
N ALA A 453 -3.76 28.63 12.31
CA ALA A 453 -5.17 28.94 12.40
C ALA A 453 -5.48 30.42 12.10
N ILE A 454 -4.65 31.33 12.61
CA ILE A 454 -4.81 32.78 12.44
C ILE A 454 -4.50 33.21 11.00
N ARG A 455 -3.52 32.59 10.35
CA ARG A 455 -3.11 32.89 8.97
C ARG A 455 -4.15 32.46 7.91
N ARG A 456 -5.05 31.53 8.26
CA ARG A 456 -6.08 31.04 7.36
C ARG A 456 -7.31 31.92 7.43
N LEU A 457 -7.71 32.49 6.32
CA LEU A 457 -8.74 33.54 6.23
C LEU A 457 -10.18 33.04 6.43
N ALA A 458 -10.40 31.73 6.56
CA ALA A 458 -11.73 31.16 6.73
C ALA A 458 -12.12 30.98 8.20
N LYS A 459 -12.94 31.89 8.74
CA LYS A 459 -13.38 31.83 10.15
C LYS A 459 -14.14 30.55 10.53
N LYS A 460 -14.94 30.00 9.64
CA LYS A 460 -15.69 28.74 9.87
C LYS A 460 -14.78 27.52 9.81
N HIS A 461 -13.70 27.58 9.08
CA HIS A 461 -12.68 26.56 8.99
C HIS A 461 -12.09 26.19 10.36
N GLN A 462 -11.88 27.15 11.26
CA GLN A 462 -11.39 26.92 12.60
C GLN A 462 -12.38 26.13 13.47
N LEU A 463 -13.68 26.42 13.36
CA LEU A 463 -14.71 25.71 14.13
C LEU A 463 -14.89 24.27 13.67
N THR A 464 -14.67 24.02 12.40
CA THR A 464 -14.79 22.70 11.80
C THR A 464 -13.59 21.81 12.15
N LEU A 465 -12.38 22.35 12.15
CA LEU A 465 -11.18 21.58 12.48
C LEU A 465 -11.18 21.04 13.91
N ASN A 466 -11.87 21.69 14.84
CA ASN A 466 -12.00 21.22 16.21
C ASN A 466 -12.92 20.00 16.34
N HIS A 467 -13.71 19.70 15.32
CA HIS A 467 -14.69 18.60 15.33
C HIS A 467 -14.44 17.53 14.27
N GLU A 468 -13.55 17.80 13.29
CA GLU A 468 -13.38 16.93 12.15
C GLU A 468 -11.94 16.82 11.70
N ASN A 469 -11.32 15.73 12.01
CA ASN A 469 -9.93 15.57 11.59
C ASN A 469 -9.73 14.19 10.95
N CYS A 470 -10.00 14.11 9.65
CA CYS A 470 -9.56 12.99 8.84
C CYS A 470 -8.26 13.37 8.13
N TRP A 471 -7.16 12.82 8.60
CA TRP A 471 -5.82 13.11 8.08
C TRP A 471 -5.35 12.01 7.14
N LYS A 472 -4.64 12.41 6.11
CA LYS A 472 -4.10 11.51 5.08
C LYS A 472 -2.60 11.64 4.97
N LEU A 473 -1.97 10.50 4.74
CA LEU A 473 -0.58 10.46 4.34
C LEU A 473 -0.44 11.02 2.91
N SER A 474 0.47 11.97 2.68
CA SER A 474 0.86 12.42 1.34
C SER A 474 2.37 12.43 1.21
N LEU A 475 2.88 11.98 0.07
CA LEU A 475 4.28 12.05 -0.30
C LEU A 475 4.69 13.45 -0.77
#